data_34ee480ae65269817a04edb59a7cd54b
#
_entry.id   34ee480ae65269817a04edb59a7cd54b
#
_cell.length_a   1.000
_cell.length_b   1.000
_cell.length_c   1.000
_cell.angle_alpha   90.00
_cell.angle_beta   90.00
_cell.angle_gamma   90.00
#
_symmetry.space_group_name_H-M   'P 1'
#
loop_
_entity.id
_entity.type
_entity.pdbx_description
1 polymer ?
#
loop_
_entity_poly.entity_id
_entity_poly.type
_entity_poly.pdbx_seq_one_letter_code
_entity_poly.pdbx_strand_id
1 'polypeptide(L)'
;GVKAFRRPESQNASTTMIYMSLILAALFMGISFLAYHYGVMPKTDETVVSQLARFIFGAGPLYYALQIGTMLLLILAANSAFAGFPHLASILARDGYMPRQMGTFGDRLVFSNGIVILGFLACFLLILFRGDTHALIPLYAVGVFISFTFSQAGMVRRWLTGKGPHWRKKLIVNGVGAVT
;
A
#
# COMPACT_ATOMS: atom_id res chain seq x y z
N GLY A 1 9.56 8.99 4.00
CA GLY A 1 9.34 7.86 4.92
C GLY A 1 10.48 7.65 5.90
N VAL A 2 11.67 7.24 5.48
CA VAL A 2 12.77 6.86 6.40
C VAL A 2 13.22 8.03 7.29
N LYS A 3 13.23 9.25 6.79
CA LYS A 3 13.60 10.47 7.56
C LYS A 3 12.65 10.79 8.73
N ALA A 4 11.48 10.16 8.78
CA ALA A 4 10.53 10.34 9.89
C ALA A 4 10.89 9.47 11.12
N PHE A 5 11.82 8.53 11.00
CA PHE A 5 12.25 7.68 12.09
C PHE A 5 13.30 8.37 12.98
N ARG A 6 13.31 7.99 14.26
CA ARG A 6 14.33 8.44 15.21
C ARG A 6 15.71 7.92 14.80
N ARG A 7 16.77 8.68 15.05
CA ARG A 7 18.15 8.24 14.77
C ARG A 7 18.53 7.01 15.60
N PRO A 8 19.21 5.98 15.05
CA PRO A 8 19.62 5.82 13.64
C PRO A 8 18.46 5.42 12.72
N GLU A 9 18.08 6.31 11.79
CA GLU A 9 16.85 6.25 11.01
C GLU A 9 16.71 4.95 10.20
N SER A 10 17.76 4.53 9.51
CA SER A 10 17.74 3.34 8.66
C SER A 10 17.57 2.03 9.43
N GLN A 11 18.18 1.92 10.60
CA GLN A 11 18.07 0.72 11.44
C GLN A 11 16.67 0.63 12.05
N ASN A 12 16.16 1.73 12.60
CA ASN A 12 14.82 1.77 13.18
C ASN A 12 13.74 1.51 12.14
N ALA A 13 13.88 2.07 10.93
CA ALA A 13 12.97 1.79 9.82
C ALA A 13 13.01 0.32 9.42
N SER A 14 14.21 -0.27 9.29
CA SER A 14 14.37 -1.69 8.94
C SER A 14 13.75 -2.61 9.99
N THR A 15 14.00 -2.35 11.27
CA THR A 15 13.46 -3.12 12.39
C THR A 15 11.92 -3.04 12.40
N THR A 16 11.37 -1.84 12.25
CA THR A 16 9.92 -1.65 12.18
C THR A 16 9.31 -2.42 10.99
N MET A 17 9.93 -2.36 9.82
CA MET A 17 9.46 -3.10 8.63
C MET A 17 9.47 -4.61 8.85
N ILE A 18 10.50 -5.16 9.53
CA ILE A 18 10.55 -6.59 9.85
C ILE A 18 9.39 -6.97 10.77
N TYR A 19 9.17 -6.23 11.86
CA TYR A 19 8.03 -6.51 12.75
C TYR A 19 6.69 -6.40 12.04
N MET A 20 6.48 -5.37 11.22
CA MET A 20 5.26 -5.22 10.44
C MET A 20 5.06 -6.38 9.47
N SER A 21 6.12 -6.83 8.79
CA SER A 21 6.06 -7.97 7.87
C SER A 21 5.72 -9.28 8.57
N LEU A 22 6.31 -9.51 9.76
CA LEU A 22 6.01 -10.72 10.56
C LEU A 22 4.57 -10.72 11.06
N ILE A 23 4.08 -9.58 11.56
CA ILE A 23 2.69 -9.44 12.02
C ILE A 23 1.74 -9.66 10.84
N LEU A 24 2.01 -9.03 9.68
CA LEU A 24 1.19 -9.18 8.49
C LEU A 24 1.15 -10.64 8.01
N ALA A 25 2.30 -11.31 7.97
CA ALA A 25 2.39 -12.72 7.59
C ALA A 25 1.60 -13.61 8.56
N ALA A 26 1.71 -13.38 9.87
CA ALA A 26 0.97 -14.13 10.89
C ALA A 26 -0.55 -13.92 10.75
N LEU A 27 -1.00 -12.69 10.55
CA LEU A 27 -2.41 -12.37 10.34
C LEU A 27 -2.95 -13.00 9.05
N PHE A 28 -2.18 -12.91 7.96
CA PHE A 28 -2.58 -13.49 6.67
C PHE A 28 -2.70 -15.01 6.76
N MET A 29 -1.69 -15.67 7.34
CA MET A 29 -1.72 -17.13 7.55
C MET A 29 -2.87 -17.52 8.48
N GLY A 30 -3.11 -16.78 9.55
CA GLY A 30 -4.22 -17.03 10.48
C GLY A 30 -5.58 -16.93 9.82
N ILE A 31 -5.83 -15.86 9.07
CA ILE A 31 -7.10 -15.68 8.34
C ILE A 31 -7.27 -16.76 7.27
N SER A 32 -6.22 -17.08 6.51
CA SER A 32 -6.26 -18.12 5.49
C SER A 32 -6.51 -19.51 6.08
N PHE A 33 -5.89 -19.82 7.21
CA PHE A 33 -6.12 -21.07 7.93
C PHE A 33 -7.56 -21.17 8.43
N LEU A 34 -8.08 -20.10 9.04
CA LEU A 34 -9.47 -20.06 9.50
C LEU A 34 -10.46 -20.18 8.33
N ALA A 35 -10.20 -19.48 7.22
CA ALA A 35 -11.05 -19.57 6.03
C ALA A 35 -11.09 -20.99 5.47
N TYR A 36 -9.94 -21.65 5.40
CA TYR A 36 -9.83 -23.04 4.98
C TYR A 36 -10.57 -24.00 5.95
N HIS A 37 -10.34 -23.84 7.26
CA HIS A 37 -10.93 -24.69 8.31
C HIS A 37 -12.46 -24.60 8.34
N TYR A 38 -13.01 -23.40 8.17
CA TYR A 38 -14.45 -23.16 8.17
C TYR A 38 -15.10 -23.26 6.78
N GLY A 39 -14.33 -23.58 5.75
CA GLY A 39 -14.82 -23.72 4.38
C GLY A 39 -15.39 -22.42 3.80
N VAL A 40 -14.90 -21.27 4.26
CA VAL A 40 -15.34 -19.96 3.77
C VAL A 40 -14.73 -19.70 2.40
N MET A 41 -15.60 -19.49 1.39
CA MET A 41 -15.19 -19.16 0.04
C MET A 41 -15.38 -17.66 -0.24
N PRO A 42 -14.50 -17.04 -1.05
CA PRO A 42 -14.67 -15.65 -1.49
C PRO A 42 -16.02 -15.47 -2.20
N LYS A 43 -16.80 -14.49 -1.77
CA LYS A 43 -18.07 -14.07 -2.40
C LYS A 43 -17.94 -12.65 -2.91
N THR A 44 -18.73 -12.31 -3.92
CA THR A 44 -18.76 -10.95 -4.51
C THR A 44 -19.33 -9.91 -3.55
N ASP A 45 -20.27 -10.32 -2.69
CA ASP A 45 -21.03 -9.41 -1.83
C ASP A 45 -20.43 -9.22 -0.44
N GLU A 46 -19.49 -10.08 -0.02
CA GLU A 46 -18.97 -10.07 1.34
C GLU A 46 -17.51 -10.54 1.40
N THR A 47 -16.67 -9.78 2.12
CA THR A 47 -15.25 -10.14 2.30
C THR A 47 -15.09 -11.40 3.15
N VAL A 48 -14.01 -12.16 2.93
CA VAL A 48 -13.68 -13.36 3.70
C VAL A 48 -13.61 -13.07 5.21
N VAL A 49 -13.06 -11.91 5.59
CA VAL A 49 -12.96 -11.48 6.99
C VAL A 49 -14.35 -11.26 7.60
N SER A 50 -15.26 -10.64 6.84
CA SER A 50 -16.65 -10.42 7.29
C SER A 50 -17.41 -11.74 7.45
N GLN A 51 -17.25 -12.66 6.47
CA GLN A 51 -17.87 -13.99 6.54
C GLN A 51 -17.37 -14.78 7.74
N LEU A 52 -16.05 -14.78 8.00
CA LEU A 52 -15.45 -15.41 9.19
C LEU A 52 -16.00 -14.81 10.48
N ALA A 53 -16.06 -13.48 10.56
CA ALA A 53 -16.58 -12.79 11.72
C ALA A 53 -18.06 -13.14 11.99
N ARG A 54 -18.86 -13.21 10.93
CA ARG A 54 -20.28 -13.63 11.03
C ARG A 54 -20.41 -15.09 11.47
N PHE A 55 -19.53 -15.95 10.96
CA PHE A 55 -19.54 -17.36 11.32
C PHE A 55 -19.16 -17.57 12.79
N ILE A 56 -18.13 -16.87 13.28
CA ILE A 56 -17.59 -17.05 14.64
C ILE A 56 -18.42 -16.31 15.69
N PHE A 57 -18.83 -15.07 15.41
CA PHE A 57 -19.50 -14.17 16.38
C PHE A 57 -21.01 -14.07 16.15
N GLY A 58 -21.53 -14.68 15.08
CA GLY A 58 -22.91 -14.43 14.65
C GLY A 58 -23.12 -12.98 14.22
N ALA A 59 -24.37 -12.54 14.15
CA ALA A 59 -24.75 -11.15 13.91
C ALA A 59 -24.79 -10.31 15.21
N GLY A 60 -23.82 -10.53 16.11
CA GLY A 60 -23.76 -9.89 17.42
C GLY A 60 -22.94 -8.60 17.44
N PRO A 61 -22.81 -7.96 18.63
CA PRO A 61 -22.08 -6.70 18.79
C PRO A 61 -20.61 -6.77 18.31
N LEU A 62 -19.95 -7.91 18.49
CA LEU A 62 -18.57 -8.13 18.07
C LEU A 62 -18.41 -8.09 16.54
N TYR A 63 -19.39 -8.63 15.81
CA TYR A 63 -19.41 -8.52 14.35
C TYR A 63 -19.46 -7.05 13.90
N TYR A 64 -20.38 -6.27 14.46
CA TYR A 64 -20.49 -4.85 14.12
C TYR A 64 -19.26 -4.04 14.54
N ALA A 65 -18.67 -4.34 15.69
CA ALA A 65 -17.42 -3.72 16.13
C ALA A 65 -16.29 -3.99 15.14
N LEU A 66 -16.16 -5.21 14.62
CA LEU A 66 -15.16 -5.55 13.60
C LEU A 66 -15.43 -4.81 12.29
N GLN A 67 -16.68 -4.73 11.84
CA GLN A 67 -17.06 -4.00 10.62
C GLN A 67 -16.74 -2.50 10.73
N ILE A 68 -17.04 -1.88 11.87
CA ILE A 68 -16.69 -0.48 12.12
C ILE A 68 -15.16 -0.31 12.13
N GLY A 69 -14.44 -1.23 12.78
CA GLY A 69 -12.96 -1.22 12.81
C GLY A 69 -12.35 -1.31 11.41
N THR A 70 -12.83 -2.22 10.57
CA THR A 70 -12.36 -2.35 9.18
C THR A 70 -12.69 -1.12 8.34
N MET A 71 -13.87 -0.52 8.52
CA MET A 71 -14.23 0.74 7.87
C MET A 71 -13.30 1.88 8.27
N LEU A 72 -13.00 2.03 9.55
CA LEU A 72 -12.07 3.05 10.05
C LEU A 72 -10.65 2.84 9.50
N LEU A 73 -10.18 1.59 9.41
CA LEU A 73 -8.88 1.28 8.79
C LEU A 73 -8.84 1.67 7.32
N LEU A 74 -9.90 1.45 6.55
CA LEU A 74 -9.98 1.86 5.14
C LEU A 74 -9.98 3.39 5.00
N ILE A 75 -10.67 4.11 5.88
CA ILE A 75 -10.66 5.58 5.91
C ILE A 75 -9.24 6.10 6.21
N LEU A 76 -8.54 5.50 7.18
CA LEU A 76 -7.15 5.84 7.49
C LEU A 76 -6.20 5.54 6.33
N ALA A 77 -6.40 4.41 5.63
CA ALA A 77 -5.62 4.06 4.45
C ALA A 77 -5.83 5.08 3.32
N ALA A 78 -7.07 5.48 3.06
CA ALA A 78 -7.39 6.54 2.10
C ALA A 78 -6.74 7.87 2.49
N ASN A 79 -6.83 8.28 3.75
CA ASN A 79 -6.18 9.49 4.25
C ASN A 79 -4.65 9.46 4.04
N SER A 80 -4.02 8.30 4.25
CA SER A 80 -2.59 8.13 4.01
C SER A 80 -2.23 8.30 2.53
N ALA A 81 -3.08 7.83 1.61
CA ALA A 81 -2.89 8.02 0.17
C ALA A 81 -2.99 9.51 -0.21
N PHE A 82 -3.97 10.24 0.33
CA PHE A 82 -4.15 11.68 0.11
C PHE A 82 -3.02 12.53 0.70
N ALA A 83 -2.32 12.05 1.72
CA ALA A 83 -1.12 12.70 2.24
C ALA A 83 0.15 12.33 1.44
N GLY A 84 0.30 11.05 1.07
CA GLY A 84 1.50 10.51 0.44
C GLY A 84 1.63 10.87 -1.05
N PHE A 85 0.57 10.75 -1.82
CA PHE A 85 0.59 10.98 -3.26
C PHE A 85 1.02 12.42 -3.63
N PRO A 86 0.45 13.49 -3.05
CA PRO A 86 0.86 14.84 -3.40
C PRO A 86 2.34 15.13 -3.09
N HIS A 87 2.85 14.55 -1.99
CA HIS A 87 4.26 14.69 -1.63
C HIS A 87 5.18 14.00 -2.67
N LEU A 88 4.86 12.78 -3.08
CA LEU A 88 5.61 12.08 -4.12
C LEU A 88 5.49 12.79 -5.48
N ALA A 89 4.30 13.22 -5.85
CA ALA A 89 4.05 13.97 -7.07
C ALA A 89 4.86 15.26 -7.13
N SER A 90 5.03 15.95 -6.00
CA SER A 90 5.85 17.18 -5.92
C SER A 90 7.34 16.90 -6.14
N ILE A 91 7.85 15.77 -5.64
CA ILE A 91 9.25 15.37 -5.88
C ILE A 91 9.44 15.06 -7.36
N LEU A 92 8.56 14.27 -7.96
CA LEU A 92 8.62 13.94 -9.39
C LEU A 92 8.48 15.17 -10.30
N ALA A 93 7.67 16.16 -9.89
CA ALA A 93 7.53 17.41 -10.62
C ALA A 93 8.83 18.26 -10.56
N ARG A 94 9.52 18.27 -9.41
CA ARG A 94 10.83 18.92 -9.28
C ARG A 94 11.90 18.24 -10.11
N ASP A 95 11.84 16.92 -10.23
CA ASP A 95 12.76 16.12 -11.05
C ASP A 95 12.38 16.13 -12.56
N GLY A 96 11.30 16.82 -12.94
CA GLY A 96 10.89 16.99 -14.33
C GLY A 96 10.05 15.84 -14.92
N TYR A 97 9.66 14.85 -14.10
CA TYR A 97 8.84 13.71 -14.53
C TYR A 97 7.33 13.96 -14.46
N MET A 98 6.90 15.04 -13.83
CA MET A 98 5.50 15.45 -13.73
C MET A 98 5.32 16.94 -14.03
N PRO A 99 4.08 17.39 -14.36
CA PRO A 99 3.81 18.81 -14.60
C PRO A 99 4.20 19.68 -13.40
N ARG A 100 4.82 20.83 -13.68
CA ARG A 100 5.33 21.76 -12.66
C ARG A 100 4.29 22.21 -11.64
N GLN A 101 3.02 22.24 -12.05
CA GLN A 101 1.88 22.59 -11.18
C GLN A 101 1.74 21.67 -9.95
N MET A 102 2.24 20.44 -10.04
CA MET A 102 2.24 19.50 -8.90
C MET A 102 3.36 19.77 -7.89
N GLY A 103 4.38 20.54 -8.29
CA GLY A 103 5.51 20.93 -7.43
C GLY A 103 5.27 22.22 -6.65
N THR A 104 4.21 22.96 -6.96
CA THR A 104 3.90 24.24 -6.31
C THR A 104 3.02 24.02 -5.08
N PHE A 105 3.36 24.72 -3.98
CA PHE A 105 2.49 24.81 -2.81
C PHE A 105 1.30 25.69 -3.13
N GLY A 106 0.10 25.27 -2.75
CA GLY A 106 -1.07 26.14 -2.74
C GLY A 106 -0.99 27.17 -1.61
N ASP A 107 -1.97 28.08 -1.54
CA ASP A 107 -2.04 29.19 -0.59
C ASP A 107 -1.93 28.76 0.90
N ARG A 108 -2.22 27.49 1.20
CA ARG A 108 -2.14 26.91 2.56
C ARG A 108 -0.90 26.02 2.77
N LEU A 109 0.16 26.21 1.99
CA LEU A 109 1.39 25.40 2.03
C LEU A 109 1.16 23.87 1.86
N VAL A 110 0.07 23.50 1.19
CA VAL A 110 -0.30 22.12 0.89
C VAL A 110 -0.29 21.93 -0.63
N PHE A 111 0.08 20.76 -1.08
CA PHE A 111 0.05 20.38 -2.51
C PHE A 111 -1.40 20.14 -2.98
N SER A 112 -2.22 21.19 -3.00
CA SER A 112 -3.66 21.12 -3.29
C SER A 112 -3.96 20.48 -4.64
N ASN A 113 -3.16 20.77 -5.66
CA ASN A 113 -3.33 20.21 -7.00
C ASN A 113 -3.19 18.68 -7.01
N GLY A 114 -2.25 18.13 -6.23
CA GLY A 114 -2.09 16.69 -6.10
C GLY A 114 -3.30 16.02 -5.44
N ILE A 115 -3.86 16.65 -4.40
CA ILE A 115 -5.05 16.15 -3.71
C ILE A 115 -6.26 16.15 -4.63
N VAL A 116 -6.49 17.24 -5.36
CA VAL A 116 -7.62 17.38 -6.30
C VAL A 116 -7.52 16.35 -7.42
N ILE A 117 -6.33 16.19 -8.01
CA ILE A 117 -6.11 15.21 -9.10
C ILE A 117 -6.33 13.79 -8.57
N LEU A 118 -5.80 13.46 -7.41
CA LEU A 118 -6.02 12.13 -6.81
C LEU A 118 -7.51 11.88 -6.54
N GLY A 119 -8.21 12.86 -5.97
CA GLY A 119 -9.65 12.76 -5.73
C GLY A 119 -10.45 12.59 -7.01
N PHE A 120 -10.14 13.37 -8.04
CA PHE A 120 -10.78 13.23 -9.34
C PHE A 120 -10.55 11.86 -9.97
N LEU A 121 -9.30 11.37 -9.99
CA LEU A 121 -8.97 10.04 -10.52
C LEU A 121 -9.65 8.92 -9.72
N ALA A 122 -9.71 9.03 -8.40
CA ALA A 122 -10.39 8.05 -7.55
C ALA A 122 -11.90 8.03 -7.85
N CYS A 123 -12.55 9.18 -7.94
CA CYS A 123 -13.96 9.29 -8.32
C CYS A 123 -14.20 8.74 -9.73
N PHE A 124 -13.33 9.07 -10.68
CA PHE A 124 -13.41 8.56 -12.06
C PHE A 124 -13.35 7.04 -12.10
N LEU A 125 -12.41 6.42 -11.38
CA LEU A 125 -12.29 4.97 -11.28
C LEU A 125 -13.53 4.34 -10.62
N LEU A 126 -14.05 4.94 -9.54
CA LEU A 126 -15.27 4.45 -8.89
C LEU A 126 -16.47 4.47 -9.84
N ILE A 127 -16.62 5.52 -10.64
CA ILE A 127 -17.70 5.62 -11.63
C ILE A 127 -17.50 4.60 -12.74
N LEU A 128 -16.29 4.49 -13.29
CA LEU A 128 -15.94 3.57 -14.37
C LEU A 128 -16.22 2.11 -14.00
N PHE A 129 -15.83 1.72 -12.80
CA PHE A 129 -16.02 0.36 -12.27
C PHE A 129 -17.34 0.19 -11.49
N ARG A 130 -18.22 1.20 -11.50
CA ARG A 130 -19.52 1.19 -10.77
C ARG A 130 -19.42 0.84 -9.29
N GLY A 131 -18.30 1.17 -8.66
CA GLY A 131 -18.02 0.84 -7.25
C GLY A 131 -17.73 -0.64 -7.01
N ASP A 132 -17.52 -1.45 -8.03
CA ASP A 132 -17.17 -2.86 -7.89
C ASP A 132 -15.72 -3.00 -7.40
N THR A 133 -15.58 -3.36 -6.12
CA THR A 133 -14.29 -3.56 -5.46
C THR A 133 -13.53 -4.76 -6.02
N HIS A 134 -14.23 -5.81 -6.47
CA HIS A 134 -13.59 -6.99 -7.06
C HIS A 134 -12.90 -6.67 -8.40
N ALA A 135 -13.45 -5.75 -9.18
CA ALA A 135 -12.83 -5.27 -10.41
C ALA A 135 -11.66 -4.29 -10.13
N LEU A 136 -11.72 -3.53 -9.02
CA LEU A 136 -10.65 -2.59 -8.62
C LEU A 136 -9.43 -3.28 -7.98
N ILE A 137 -9.61 -4.41 -7.28
CA ILE A 137 -8.50 -5.13 -6.64
C ILE A 137 -7.41 -5.58 -7.63
N PRO A 138 -7.72 -6.22 -8.78
CA PRO A 138 -6.71 -6.56 -9.77
C PRO A 138 -5.97 -5.34 -10.33
N LEU A 139 -6.66 -4.24 -10.58
CA LEU A 139 -6.05 -2.99 -11.03
C LEU A 139 -5.06 -2.44 -10.01
N TYR A 140 -5.44 -2.45 -8.73
CA TYR A 140 -4.56 -2.08 -7.61
C TYR A 140 -3.34 -3.00 -7.55
N ALA A 141 -3.54 -4.32 -7.63
CA ALA A 141 -2.45 -5.30 -7.58
C ALA A 141 -1.43 -5.06 -8.70
N VAL A 142 -1.88 -4.88 -9.94
CA VAL A 142 -1.01 -4.56 -11.09
C VAL A 142 -0.20 -3.29 -10.83
N GLY A 143 -0.83 -2.21 -10.33
CA GLY A 143 -0.14 -0.96 -10.00
C GLY A 143 0.94 -1.14 -8.94
N VAL A 144 0.66 -1.91 -7.89
CA VAL A 144 1.60 -2.20 -6.80
C VAL A 144 2.78 -3.05 -7.30
N PHE A 145 2.52 -4.12 -8.04
CA PHE A 145 3.58 -4.98 -8.58
C PHE A 145 4.49 -4.24 -9.56
N ILE A 146 3.93 -3.42 -10.45
CA ILE A 146 4.71 -2.57 -11.35
C ILE A 146 5.62 -1.63 -10.53
N SER A 147 5.07 -0.98 -9.50
CA SER A 147 5.84 -0.06 -8.65
C SER A 147 6.97 -0.77 -7.92
N PHE A 148 6.72 -1.97 -7.39
CA PHE A 148 7.75 -2.78 -6.73
C PHE A 148 8.82 -3.24 -7.71
N THR A 149 8.44 -3.73 -8.88
CA THR A 149 9.37 -4.14 -9.94
C THR A 149 10.30 -3.00 -10.33
N PHE A 150 9.76 -1.81 -10.62
CA PHE A 150 10.58 -0.64 -10.94
C PHE A 150 11.49 -0.22 -9.78
N SER A 151 11.02 -0.27 -8.55
CA SER A 151 11.81 0.03 -7.37
C SER A 151 12.99 -0.95 -7.22
N GLN A 152 12.74 -2.23 -7.34
CA GLN A 152 13.76 -3.27 -7.27
C GLN A 152 14.76 -3.20 -8.44
N ALA A 153 14.27 -2.98 -9.66
CA ALA A 153 15.11 -2.78 -10.85
C ALA A 153 16.01 -1.55 -10.71
N GLY A 154 15.49 -0.45 -10.16
CA GLY A 154 16.26 0.74 -9.83
C GLY A 154 17.39 0.45 -8.84
N MET A 155 17.11 -0.35 -7.80
CA MET A 155 18.12 -0.78 -6.83
C MET A 155 19.17 -1.71 -7.45
N VAL A 156 18.76 -2.64 -8.33
CA VAL A 156 19.68 -3.49 -9.10
C VAL A 156 20.67 -2.60 -9.89
N ARG A 157 20.16 -1.64 -10.65
CA ARG A 157 20.99 -0.67 -11.40
C ARG A 157 21.94 0.09 -10.49
N ARG A 158 21.46 0.55 -9.34
CA ARG A 158 22.30 1.25 -8.36
C ARG A 158 23.47 0.40 -7.87
N TRP A 159 23.23 -0.88 -7.57
CA TRP A 159 24.28 -1.79 -7.09
C TRP A 159 25.25 -2.22 -8.19
N LEU A 160 24.82 -2.27 -9.44
CA LEU A 160 25.70 -2.51 -10.58
C LEU A 160 26.65 -1.34 -10.83
N THR A 161 26.17 -0.10 -10.65
CA THR A 161 26.95 1.12 -10.93
C THR A 161 27.83 1.52 -9.74
N GLY A 162 27.30 1.42 -8.51
CA GLY A 162 27.98 1.87 -7.29
C GLY A 162 28.36 0.71 -6.38
N LYS A 163 29.39 -0.06 -6.73
CA LYS A 163 29.87 -1.27 -6.04
C LYS A 163 30.31 -1.00 -4.58
N GLY A 164 29.36 -0.76 -3.68
CA GLY A 164 29.60 -0.57 -2.25
C GLY A 164 29.78 -1.90 -1.49
N PRO A 165 30.01 -1.89 -0.16
CA PRO A 165 30.18 -3.09 0.63
C PRO A 165 28.97 -4.02 0.52
N HIS A 166 29.23 -5.32 0.31
CA HIS A 166 28.22 -6.37 0.16
C HIS A 166 27.26 -6.20 -1.04
N TRP A 167 27.68 -5.46 -2.09
CA TRP A 167 26.85 -5.16 -3.25
C TRP A 167 26.29 -6.40 -3.96
N ARG A 168 27.03 -7.51 -4.02
CA ARG A 168 26.59 -8.76 -4.67
C ARG A 168 25.38 -9.37 -3.99
N LYS A 169 25.39 -9.46 -2.64
CA LYS A 169 24.24 -9.96 -1.87
C LYS A 169 23.00 -9.09 -2.07
N LYS A 170 23.18 -7.77 -2.01
CA LYS A 170 22.12 -6.79 -2.23
C LYS A 170 21.58 -6.83 -3.65
N LEU A 171 22.46 -7.03 -4.64
CA LEU A 171 22.09 -7.21 -6.04
C LEU A 171 21.20 -8.43 -6.24
N ILE A 172 21.59 -9.57 -5.67
CA ILE A 172 20.83 -10.82 -5.78
C ILE A 172 19.44 -10.67 -5.14
N VAL A 173 19.37 -10.14 -3.91
CA VAL A 173 18.09 -9.93 -3.22
C VAL A 173 17.15 -9.02 -4.01
N ASN A 174 17.66 -7.88 -4.49
CA ASN A 174 16.84 -6.97 -5.29
C ASN A 174 16.53 -7.54 -6.69
N GLY A 175 17.43 -8.34 -7.26
CA GLY A 175 17.19 -9.03 -8.53
C GLY A 175 16.08 -10.07 -8.44
N VAL A 176 16.08 -10.88 -7.38
CA VAL A 176 14.97 -11.80 -7.11
C VAL A 176 13.66 -11.02 -6.94
N GLY A 177 13.66 -9.97 -6.11
CA GLY A 177 12.47 -9.14 -5.91
C GLY A 177 11.99 -8.36 -7.14
N ALA A 178 12.80 -8.22 -8.18
CA ALA A 178 12.38 -7.60 -9.44
C ALA A 178 11.72 -8.58 -10.41
N VAL A 179 11.94 -9.89 -10.23
CA VAL A 179 11.43 -10.96 -11.12
C VAL A 179 10.21 -11.65 -10.53
N THR A 180 10.05 -11.62 -9.21
CA THR A 180 8.87 -12.15 -8.50
C THR A 180 7.73 -11.16 -8.46
#